data_ebd1cf115b1c4a396046045415e4e0a8
#
_entry.id   ebd1cf115b1c4a396046045415e4e0a8
#
_cell.length_a   1.000
_cell.length_b   1.000
_cell.length_c   1.000
_cell.angle_alpha   90.00
_cell.angle_beta   90.00
_cell.angle_gamma   90.00
#
_symmetry.space_group_name_H-M   'P 1'
#
loop_
_entity.id
_entity.type
_entity.pdbx_description
1 polymer ?
#
loop_
_entity_poly.entity_id
_entity_poly.type
_entity_poly.pdbx_seq_one_letter_code
_entity_poly.pdbx_strand_id
1 'polypeptide(L)'
;MKDIWPSNQEIEDTLKLSLNADMFIKRYLNVSEGPKQWQQIKTEKTSIYNWEENSTYVKKPPFFDNLSDQPEGFKEIKDARPLLILGDMVTTDHISPAGNIQKESPTGEYFMKHQILPKDYNSYGSRRGNHEL
;
A
#
# COMPACT_ATOMS: atom_id res chain seq x y z
N MET A 1 -18.92 31.83 12.38
CA MET A 1 -17.54 31.35 12.13
C MET A 1 -16.52 32.39 12.59
N LYS A 2 -16.62 33.64 12.14
CA LYS A 2 -15.64 34.69 12.50
C LYS A 2 -15.53 34.94 14.02
N ASP A 3 -16.65 34.79 14.74
CA ASP A 3 -16.74 35.06 16.17
C ASP A 3 -16.26 33.92 17.09
N ILE A 4 -16.04 32.73 16.49
CA ILE A 4 -15.60 31.54 17.22
C ILE A 4 -14.19 31.09 16.79
N TRP A 5 -13.62 31.72 15.76
CA TRP A 5 -12.26 31.40 15.33
C TRP A 5 -11.25 32.17 16.16
N PRO A 6 -10.26 31.49 16.77
CA PRO A 6 -9.27 32.16 17.60
C PRO A 6 -8.41 33.11 16.76
N SER A 7 -7.97 34.18 17.36
CA SER A 7 -6.98 35.09 16.78
C SER A 7 -5.62 34.42 16.69
N ASN A 8 -4.76 34.87 15.78
CA ASN A 8 -3.38 34.40 15.69
C ASN A 8 -2.61 34.51 17.01
N GLN A 9 -2.86 35.56 17.76
CA GLN A 9 -2.23 35.79 19.07
C GLN A 9 -2.67 34.71 20.07
N GLU A 10 -3.96 34.40 20.16
CA GLU A 10 -4.48 33.34 21.04
C GLU A 10 -3.91 31.96 20.67
N ILE A 11 -3.78 31.68 19.36
CA ILE A 11 -3.15 30.44 18.87
C ILE A 11 -1.68 30.39 19.32
N GLU A 12 -0.92 31.45 19.10
CA GLU A 12 0.50 31.53 19.44
C GLU A 12 0.72 31.37 20.95
N ASP A 13 -0.05 32.06 21.77
CA ASP A 13 0.05 31.99 23.22
C ASP A 13 -0.31 30.58 23.73
N THR A 14 -1.35 29.97 23.17
CA THR A 14 -1.73 28.61 23.52
C THR A 14 -0.64 27.60 23.11
N LEU A 15 -0.03 27.77 21.95
CA LEU A 15 1.07 26.91 21.51
C LEU A 15 2.30 27.04 22.42
N LYS A 16 2.67 28.26 22.81
CA LYS A 16 3.79 28.50 23.74
C LYS A 16 3.57 27.88 25.12
N LEU A 17 2.32 27.84 25.59
CA LEU A 17 1.97 27.25 26.88
C LEU A 17 1.88 25.72 26.81
N SER A 18 1.44 25.19 25.67
CA SER A 18 1.09 23.78 25.53
C SER A 18 2.22 22.91 24.98
N LEU A 19 3.10 23.48 24.13
CA LEU A 19 4.18 22.75 23.50
C LEU A 19 5.53 23.04 24.18
N ASN A 20 6.24 21.96 24.50
CA ASN A 20 7.62 22.05 24.98
C ASN A 20 8.51 20.96 24.34
N ALA A 21 9.82 21.15 24.39
CA ALA A 21 10.79 20.25 23.80
C ALA A 21 10.70 18.82 24.37
N ASP A 22 10.39 18.67 25.65
CA ASP A 22 10.32 17.36 26.32
C ASP A 22 9.21 16.48 25.75
N MET A 23 8.12 17.06 25.26
CA MET A 23 7.05 16.29 24.60
C MET A 23 7.56 15.61 23.34
N PHE A 24 8.36 16.31 22.55
CA PHE A 24 8.97 15.76 21.34
C PHE A 24 10.04 14.73 21.69
N ILE A 25 10.93 15.03 22.62
CA ILE A 25 11.96 14.11 23.08
C ILE A 25 11.32 12.79 23.56
N LYS A 26 10.33 12.86 24.44
CA LYS A 26 9.64 11.67 24.95
C LYS A 26 8.94 10.88 23.84
N ARG A 27 8.33 11.59 22.88
CA ARG A 27 7.60 10.93 21.78
C ARG A 27 8.51 10.19 20.82
N TYR A 28 9.68 10.75 20.56
CA TYR A 28 10.61 10.23 19.54
C TYR A 28 11.79 9.44 20.10
N LEU A 29 11.95 9.36 21.42
CA LEU A 29 13.07 8.68 22.08
C LEU A 29 13.23 7.22 21.59
N ASN A 30 12.12 6.50 21.45
CA ASN A 30 12.10 5.10 21.08
C ASN A 30 11.34 4.87 19.76
N VAL A 31 11.36 5.82 18.85
CA VAL A 31 10.58 5.74 17.60
C VAL A 31 10.96 4.53 16.73
N SER A 32 12.23 4.13 16.79
CA SER A 32 12.76 2.98 16.04
C SER A 32 12.33 1.63 16.59
N GLU A 33 11.90 1.56 17.86
CA GLU A 33 11.43 0.32 18.45
C GLU A 33 10.01 -0.05 17.99
N GLY A 34 9.22 0.95 17.63
CA GLY A 34 7.81 0.77 17.27
C GLY A 34 6.92 0.34 18.44
N PRO A 35 5.62 0.12 18.22
CA PRO A 35 4.70 -0.37 19.24
C PRO A 35 4.96 -1.83 19.59
N LYS A 36 4.46 -2.27 20.76
CA LYS A 36 4.64 -3.64 21.24
C LYS A 36 4.21 -4.71 20.24
N GLN A 37 3.13 -4.47 19.51
CA GLN A 37 2.63 -5.37 18.48
C GLN A 37 3.65 -5.54 17.34
N TRP A 38 4.34 -4.47 16.95
CA TRP A 38 5.40 -4.51 15.97
C TRP A 38 6.61 -5.33 16.45
N GLN A 39 7.03 -5.14 17.69
CA GLN A 39 8.15 -5.86 18.29
C GLN A 39 7.87 -7.37 18.46
N GLN A 40 6.60 -7.77 18.54
CA GLN A 40 6.18 -9.16 18.67
C GLN A 40 6.14 -9.92 17.35
N ILE A 41 6.26 -9.25 16.23
CA ILE A 41 6.28 -9.89 14.92
C ILE A 41 7.57 -10.73 14.81
N LYS A 42 7.38 -12.03 14.71
CA LYS A 42 8.49 -12.96 14.47
C LYS A 42 8.83 -12.95 12.98
N THR A 43 10.07 -12.64 12.68
CA THR A 43 10.58 -12.68 11.31
C THR A 43 11.70 -13.70 11.22
N GLU A 44 11.71 -14.48 10.16
CA GLU A 44 12.82 -15.35 9.85
C GLU A 44 13.94 -14.52 9.19
N LYS A 45 15.18 -14.73 9.64
CA LYS A 45 16.35 -14.09 9.01
C LYS A 45 16.79 -14.94 7.80
N THR A 46 16.11 -14.73 6.69
CA THR A 46 16.43 -15.39 5.43
C THR A 46 16.93 -14.37 4.41
N SER A 47 17.78 -14.78 3.49
CA SER A 47 18.21 -13.94 2.36
C SER A 47 17.18 -13.90 1.24
N ILE A 48 16.22 -14.80 1.25
CA ILE A 48 15.15 -14.94 0.23
C ILE A 48 13.82 -14.97 0.95
N TYR A 49 12.85 -14.25 0.42
CA TYR A 49 11.47 -14.26 0.93
C TYR A 49 10.79 -15.60 0.66
N ASN A 50 10.23 -16.22 1.68
CA ASN A 50 9.43 -17.44 1.54
C ASN A 50 8.01 -17.07 1.13
N TRP A 51 7.68 -17.34 -0.13
CA TRP A 51 6.35 -17.06 -0.67
C TRP A 51 5.33 -18.07 -0.15
N GLU A 52 4.19 -17.57 0.32
CA GLU A 52 3.05 -18.40 0.71
C GLU A 52 2.08 -18.50 -0.48
N GLU A 53 1.96 -19.67 -1.05
CA GLU A 53 1.11 -19.91 -2.25
C GLU A 53 -0.37 -19.56 -2.01
N ASN A 54 -0.86 -19.81 -0.79
CA ASN A 54 -2.25 -19.56 -0.41
C ASN A 54 -2.51 -18.12 0.07
N SER A 55 -1.50 -17.27 0.15
CA SER A 55 -1.68 -15.88 0.55
C SER A 55 -2.53 -15.12 -0.46
N THR A 56 -3.51 -14.37 0.02
CA THR A 56 -4.31 -13.45 -0.78
C THR A 56 -3.88 -11.99 -0.64
N TYR A 57 -2.85 -11.72 0.17
CA TYR A 57 -2.26 -10.38 0.36
C TYR A 57 -0.99 -10.18 -0.46
N VAL A 58 -0.09 -11.18 -0.43
CA VAL A 58 1.20 -11.10 -1.11
C VAL A 58 1.39 -12.37 -1.92
N LYS A 59 1.49 -12.25 -3.23
CA LYS A 59 1.70 -13.36 -4.15
C LYS A 59 2.97 -13.15 -4.96
N LYS A 60 3.68 -14.23 -5.24
CA LYS A 60 4.83 -14.19 -6.15
C LYS A 60 4.35 -13.77 -7.54
N PRO A 61 4.78 -12.62 -8.06
CA PRO A 61 4.38 -12.20 -9.40
C PRO A 61 5.11 -13.01 -10.48
N PRO A 62 4.46 -13.35 -11.58
CA PRO A 62 5.07 -14.13 -12.66
C PRO A 62 6.02 -13.33 -13.56
N PHE A 63 6.17 -12.02 -13.30
CA PHE A 63 6.89 -11.10 -14.19
C PHE A 63 8.38 -11.39 -14.31
N PHE A 64 8.94 -12.10 -13.34
CA PHE A 64 10.36 -12.46 -13.29
C PHE A 64 10.60 -13.95 -13.58
N ASP A 65 9.54 -14.70 -13.91
CA ASP A 65 9.69 -16.09 -14.30
C ASP A 65 10.48 -16.13 -15.63
N ASN A 66 11.47 -16.99 -15.70
CA ASN A 66 12.37 -17.13 -16.84
C ASN A 66 13.29 -15.91 -17.12
N LEU A 67 13.49 -15.03 -16.14
CA LEU A 67 14.48 -13.96 -16.26
C LEU A 67 15.89 -14.58 -16.32
N SER A 68 16.67 -14.21 -17.32
CA SER A 68 18.07 -14.63 -17.42
C SER A 68 18.97 -13.82 -16.47
N ASP A 69 20.07 -14.40 -16.01
CA ASP A 69 21.07 -13.71 -15.17
C ASP A 69 21.74 -12.52 -15.88
N GLN A 70 21.71 -12.52 -17.20
CA GLN A 70 22.21 -11.42 -18.02
C GLN A 70 21.03 -10.70 -18.66
N PRO A 71 20.95 -9.37 -18.56
CA PRO A 71 19.92 -8.61 -19.22
C PRO A 71 20.03 -8.80 -20.74
N GLU A 72 18.95 -9.25 -21.35
CA GLU A 72 18.87 -9.23 -22.81
C GLU A 72 18.77 -7.77 -23.26
N GLY A 73 19.56 -7.39 -24.27
CA GLY A 73 19.50 -6.07 -24.86
C GLY A 73 18.12 -5.78 -25.47
N PHE A 74 17.89 -4.53 -25.87
CA PHE A 74 16.64 -4.13 -26.53
C PHE A 74 16.45 -4.93 -27.82
N LYS A 75 15.30 -5.58 -27.94
CA LYS A 75 14.87 -6.28 -29.16
C LYS A 75 13.93 -5.37 -29.95
N GLU A 76 14.03 -5.42 -31.28
CA GLU A 76 13.07 -4.73 -32.13
C GLU A 76 11.67 -5.29 -31.91
N ILE A 77 10.70 -4.41 -31.70
CA ILE A 77 9.29 -4.75 -31.55
C ILE A 77 8.65 -4.72 -32.94
N LYS A 78 8.26 -5.87 -33.47
CA LYS A 78 7.57 -6.01 -34.77
C LYS A 78 6.14 -6.46 -34.57
N ASP A 79 5.25 -5.94 -35.42
CA ASP A 79 3.84 -6.33 -35.52
C ASP A 79 3.05 -6.22 -34.19
N ALA A 80 3.53 -5.45 -33.24
CA ALA A 80 2.82 -5.21 -31.98
C ALA A 80 1.56 -4.37 -32.22
N ARG A 81 0.48 -4.73 -31.55
CA ARG A 81 -0.78 -3.99 -31.58
C ARG A 81 -1.02 -3.29 -30.25
N PRO A 82 -1.54 -2.05 -30.25
CA PRO A 82 -1.88 -1.39 -29.00
C PRO A 82 -3.03 -2.13 -28.31
N LEU A 83 -2.85 -2.44 -27.04
CA LEU A 83 -3.91 -3.01 -26.20
C LEU A 83 -4.93 -1.94 -25.82
N LEU A 84 -4.44 -0.73 -25.55
CA LEU A 84 -5.25 0.39 -25.06
C LEU A 84 -4.63 1.70 -25.53
N ILE A 85 -5.47 2.60 -26.03
CA ILE A 85 -5.08 3.96 -26.41
C ILE A 85 -5.95 4.92 -25.61
N LEU A 86 -5.34 5.76 -24.81
CA LEU A 86 -6.02 6.70 -23.91
C LEU A 86 -5.63 8.13 -24.28
N GLY A 87 -6.47 9.08 -23.89
CA GLY A 87 -6.20 10.51 -24.03
C GLY A 87 -5.18 11.02 -23.01
N ASP A 88 -4.96 12.31 -23.03
CA ASP A 88 -4.07 13.00 -22.11
C ASP A 88 -4.59 12.92 -20.66
N MET A 89 -3.67 13.10 -19.70
CA MET A 89 -3.96 13.16 -18.26
C MET A 89 -4.51 11.85 -17.65
N VAL A 90 -4.45 10.73 -18.34
CA VAL A 90 -4.80 9.42 -17.78
C VAL A 90 -3.59 8.80 -17.10
N THR A 91 -3.76 8.42 -15.83
CA THR A 91 -2.74 7.77 -15.01
C THR A 91 -3.19 6.37 -14.59
N THR A 92 -2.29 5.62 -13.95
CA THR A 92 -2.61 4.30 -13.39
C THR A 92 -3.76 4.34 -12.38
N ASP A 93 -3.95 5.45 -11.66
CA ASP A 93 -5.07 5.63 -10.72
C ASP A 93 -6.45 5.63 -11.41
N HIS A 94 -6.50 5.91 -12.71
CA HIS A 94 -7.73 5.85 -13.51
C HIS A 94 -8.00 4.46 -14.09
N ILE A 95 -7.01 3.60 -14.11
CA ILE A 95 -7.07 2.26 -14.71
C ILE A 95 -7.20 1.19 -13.63
N SER A 96 -6.38 1.28 -12.58
CA SER A 96 -6.41 0.35 -11.45
C SER A 96 -7.52 0.72 -10.47
N PRO A 97 -8.29 -0.25 -9.99
CA PRO A 97 -9.31 0.02 -8.98
C PRO A 97 -8.68 0.51 -7.67
N ALA A 98 -9.39 1.37 -6.95
CA ALA A 98 -8.98 1.93 -5.67
C ALA A 98 -10.11 1.87 -4.64
N GLY A 99 -9.79 2.10 -3.37
CA GLY A 99 -10.78 2.09 -2.30
C GLY A 99 -11.18 0.69 -1.85
N ASN A 100 -12.39 0.58 -1.34
CA ASN A 100 -12.93 -0.67 -0.80
C ASN A 100 -13.31 -1.66 -1.91
N ILE A 101 -13.03 -2.93 -1.65
CA ILE A 101 -13.38 -4.01 -2.58
C ILE A 101 -14.85 -4.37 -2.39
N GLN A 102 -15.61 -4.30 -3.47
CA GLN A 102 -17.03 -4.61 -3.47
C GLN A 102 -17.25 -6.11 -3.61
N LYS A 103 -18.29 -6.63 -2.95
CA LYS A 103 -18.63 -8.05 -2.96
C LYS A 103 -19.02 -8.53 -4.37
N GLU A 104 -19.73 -7.72 -5.11
CA GLU A 104 -20.23 -8.01 -6.46
C GLU A 104 -19.22 -7.62 -7.57
N SER A 105 -17.94 -7.45 -7.22
CA SER A 105 -16.86 -7.17 -8.19
C SER A 105 -16.14 -8.47 -8.58
N PRO A 106 -15.37 -8.46 -9.70
CA PRO A 106 -14.49 -9.58 -10.04
C PRO A 106 -13.53 -9.96 -8.90
N THR A 107 -13.01 -8.98 -8.18
CA THR A 107 -12.18 -9.20 -6.99
C THR A 107 -12.98 -9.83 -5.84
N GLY A 108 -14.24 -9.44 -5.66
CA GLY A 108 -15.13 -10.07 -4.69
C GLY A 108 -15.38 -11.54 -5.01
N GLU A 109 -15.56 -11.88 -6.28
CA GLU A 109 -15.67 -13.28 -6.74
C GLU A 109 -14.38 -14.08 -6.49
N TYR A 110 -13.23 -13.47 -6.74
CA TYR A 110 -11.94 -14.05 -6.40
C TYR A 110 -11.86 -14.40 -4.92
N PHE A 111 -12.25 -13.48 -4.04
CA PHE A 111 -12.23 -13.71 -2.60
C PHE A 111 -13.21 -14.79 -2.16
N MET A 112 -14.40 -14.84 -2.73
CA MET A 112 -15.35 -15.91 -2.45
C MET A 112 -14.77 -17.29 -2.82
N LYS A 113 -14.09 -17.42 -3.95
CA LYS A 113 -13.39 -18.66 -4.35
C LYS A 113 -12.29 -19.05 -3.37
N HIS A 114 -11.62 -18.06 -2.75
CA HIS A 114 -10.59 -18.28 -1.74
C HIS A 114 -11.14 -18.31 -0.30
N GLN A 115 -12.47 -18.39 -0.13
CA GLN A 115 -13.15 -18.47 1.17
C GLN A 115 -12.87 -17.28 2.10
N ILE A 116 -12.56 -16.10 1.54
CA ILE A 116 -12.39 -14.86 2.28
C ILE A 116 -13.77 -14.22 2.49
N LEU A 117 -14.09 -13.89 3.73
CA LEU A 117 -15.36 -13.26 4.06
C LEU A 117 -15.36 -11.76 3.69
N PRO A 118 -16.51 -11.17 3.32
CA PRO A 118 -16.59 -9.75 2.96
C PRO A 118 -16.03 -8.77 4.00
N LYS A 119 -16.14 -9.10 5.28
CA LYS A 119 -15.57 -8.29 6.38
C LYS A 119 -14.03 -8.25 6.37
N ASP A 120 -13.39 -9.23 5.71
CA ASP A 120 -11.94 -9.41 5.65
C ASP A 120 -11.35 -9.00 4.29
N TYR A 121 -12.17 -8.46 3.37
CA TYR A 121 -11.73 -8.03 2.05
C TYR A 121 -10.69 -6.92 2.11
N ASN A 122 -10.90 -5.96 3.01
CA ASN A 122 -10.07 -4.76 3.12
C ASN A 122 -10.16 -3.88 1.84
N SER A 123 -9.10 -3.19 1.48
CA SER A 123 -9.05 -2.31 0.32
C SER A 123 -8.05 -2.81 -0.73
N TYR A 124 -8.20 -2.36 -1.97
CA TYR A 124 -7.23 -2.62 -3.03
C TYR A 124 -5.82 -2.17 -2.64
N GLY A 125 -5.69 -1.02 -1.96
CA GLY A 125 -4.41 -0.52 -1.47
C GLY A 125 -3.72 -1.45 -0.49
N SER A 126 -4.47 -2.09 0.41
CA SER A 126 -3.94 -3.07 1.37
C SER A 126 -3.48 -4.37 0.71
N ARG A 127 -3.97 -4.68 -0.47
CA ARG A 127 -3.69 -5.92 -1.19
C ARG A 127 -2.82 -5.73 -2.43
N ARG A 128 -2.11 -4.62 -2.53
CA ARG A 128 -1.21 -4.32 -3.67
C ARG A 128 -0.15 -5.38 -3.94
N GLY A 129 0.19 -6.20 -2.97
CA GLY A 129 1.11 -7.33 -3.14
C GLY A 129 0.52 -8.52 -3.88
N ASN A 130 -0.76 -8.48 -4.25
CA ASN A 130 -1.43 -9.54 -5.00
C ASN A 130 -1.79 -9.04 -6.40
N HIS A 131 -1.06 -9.52 -7.40
CA HIS A 131 -1.23 -9.14 -8.81
C HIS A 131 -2.49 -9.74 -9.47
N GLU A 132 -3.20 -10.62 -8.80
CA GLU A 132 -4.43 -11.24 -9.31
C GLU A 132 -5.68 -10.38 -9.01
N LEU A 133 -5.56 -9.33 -8.21
CA LEU A 133 -6.62 -8.40 -7.85
C LEU A 133 -6.54 -7.13 -8.67
#